data_0f6df88083e14add31263efd5a59abdf
#
_entry.id   0f6df88083e14add31263efd5a59abdf
#
_cell.length_a   1.000
_cell.length_b   1.000
_cell.length_c   1.000
_cell.angle_alpha   90.00
_cell.angle_beta   90.00
_cell.angle_gamma   90.00
#
_symmetry.space_group_name_H-M   'P 1'
#
loop_
_entity.id
_entity.type
_entity.pdbx_description
1 polymer ?
#
loop_
_entity_poly.entity_id
_entity_poly.type
_entity_poly.pdbx_seq_one_letter_code
_entity_poly.pdbx_strand_id
1 'polypeptide(L)'
;MGIAIALIVLMTITAILSMAWVIEVGARLQELTNSYIPAYGSLARTNIRSLERSLALRRSVIEEIQSPSSDKIADIRKEFDAKGIEVEREAQAARALIHDLTEKGETFGNATALARLETRIDSAMADTRRELNAEIERLFGALDTGDAKASADSLQRVDALRDDLNRKLDSIRADMLAIVKAEAAMTVHKQHQAILIAAILTALAAGLGLVFAALVSSGMARPVRRLLEGARAVEEGRLDETLPVTSQDEIGHLTTAFNRMVEQLRHRERMRETFGKYVDPRIVEGLIDQPML
;
A
#
# COMPACT_ATOMS: atom_id res chain seq x y z
N MET A 1 3.06 19.26 30.06
CA MET A 1 2.61 19.72 28.72
C MET A 1 3.54 19.29 27.59
N GLY A 2 4.86 19.45 27.69
CA GLY A 2 5.81 19.11 26.62
C GLY A 2 5.76 17.66 26.11
N ILE A 3 5.65 16.67 27.03
CA ILE A 3 5.63 15.24 26.65
C ILE A 3 4.33 14.87 25.90
N ALA A 4 3.19 15.44 26.30
CA ALA A 4 1.93 15.21 25.59
C ALA A 4 1.96 15.79 24.16
N ILE A 5 2.55 16.96 23.99
CA ILE A 5 2.77 17.56 22.66
C ILE A 5 3.72 16.69 21.83
N ALA A 6 4.82 16.21 22.41
CA ALA A 6 5.75 15.33 21.73
C ALA A 6 5.10 14.00 21.26
N LEU A 7 4.22 13.40 22.06
CA LEU A 7 3.46 12.21 21.68
C LEU A 7 2.48 12.49 20.53
N ILE A 8 1.75 13.62 20.57
CA ILE A 8 0.84 14.01 19.50
C ILE A 8 1.62 14.23 18.20
N VAL A 9 2.75 14.93 18.26
CA VAL A 9 3.64 15.16 17.11
C VAL A 9 4.15 13.83 16.54
N LEU A 10 4.61 12.92 17.39
CA LEU A 10 5.08 11.59 16.97
C LEU A 10 3.96 10.79 16.30
N MET A 11 2.76 10.77 16.87
CA MET A 11 1.59 10.10 16.26
C MET A 11 1.21 10.72 14.92
N THR A 12 1.28 12.05 14.81
CA THR A 12 0.99 12.73 13.54
C THR A 12 2.02 12.40 12.47
N ILE A 13 3.31 12.39 12.82
CA ILE A 13 4.38 12.00 11.90
C ILE A 13 4.21 10.55 11.44
N THR A 14 3.92 9.62 12.34
CA THR A 14 3.69 8.21 11.98
C THR A 14 2.49 8.03 11.06
N ALA A 15 1.41 8.77 11.30
CA ALA A 15 0.21 8.74 10.46
C ALA A 15 0.49 9.27 9.04
N ILE A 16 1.18 10.40 8.92
CA ILE A 16 1.57 11.00 7.63
C ILE A 16 2.49 10.05 6.85
N LEU A 17 3.50 9.50 7.52
CA LEU A 17 4.46 8.58 6.89
C LEU A 17 3.76 7.30 6.41
N SER A 18 2.90 6.72 7.24
CA SER A 18 2.09 5.55 6.87
C SER A 18 1.18 5.82 5.68
N MET A 19 0.53 6.99 5.66
CA MET A 19 -0.35 7.38 4.54
C MET A 19 0.42 7.58 3.24
N ALA A 20 1.59 8.23 3.28
CA ALA A 20 2.45 8.41 2.11
C ALA A 20 2.88 7.07 1.48
N TRP A 21 3.22 6.08 2.31
CA TRP A 21 3.61 4.75 1.84
C TRP A 21 2.46 3.93 1.29
N VAL A 22 1.26 4.03 1.89
CA VAL A 22 0.05 3.39 1.33
C VAL A 22 -0.26 3.94 -0.06
N ILE A 23 -0.12 5.24 -0.26
CA ILE A 23 -0.32 5.89 -1.57
C ILE A 23 0.73 5.40 -2.57
N GLU A 24 2.02 5.34 -2.21
CA GLU A 24 3.08 4.86 -3.12
C GLU A 24 2.88 3.40 -3.52
N VAL A 25 2.59 2.50 -2.57
CA VAL A 25 2.30 1.09 -2.87
C VAL A 25 1.04 0.96 -3.73
N GLY A 26 -0.01 1.73 -3.41
CA GLY A 26 -1.24 1.76 -4.20
C GLY A 26 -1.02 2.18 -5.65
N ALA A 27 -0.22 3.23 -5.88
CA ALA A 27 0.13 3.69 -7.23
C ALA A 27 0.89 2.62 -8.03
N ARG A 28 1.86 1.93 -7.42
CA ARG A 28 2.61 0.83 -8.07
C ARG A 28 1.72 -0.36 -8.41
N LEU A 29 0.82 -0.75 -7.51
CA LEU A 29 -0.15 -1.83 -7.79
C LEU A 29 -1.10 -1.46 -8.91
N GLN A 30 -1.55 -0.21 -8.96
CA GLN A 30 -2.41 0.30 -10.03
C GLN A 30 -1.68 0.29 -11.37
N GLU A 31 -0.41 0.66 -11.41
CA GLU A 31 0.41 0.61 -12.62
C GLU A 31 0.64 -0.83 -13.11
N LEU A 32 0.94 -1.78 -12.21
CA LEU A 32 1.01 -3.20 -12.54
C LEU A 32 -0.31 -3.70 -13.16
N THR A 33 -1.44 -3.36 -12.57
CA THR A 33 -2.76 -3.83 -13.00
C THR A 33 -3.23 -3.16 -14.29
N ASN A 34 -2.99 -1.86 -14.46
CA ASN A 34 -3.55 -1.08 -15.57
C ASN A 34 -2.64 -1.01 -16.80
N SER A 35 -1.33 -1.25 -16.65
CA SER A 35 -0.38 -1.10 -17.74
C SER A 35 0.48 -2.35 -17.97
N TYR A 36 1.19 -2.86 -16.98
CA TYR A 36 2.09 -4.01 -17.17
C TYR A 36 1.36 -5.30 -17.54
N ILE A 37 0.33 -5.68 -16.79
CA ILE A 37 -0.45 -6.91 -17.05
C ILE A 37 -1.22 -6.82 -18.38
N PRO A 38 -1.91 -5.72 -18.72
CA PRO A 38 -2.52 -5.55 -20.02
C PRO A 38 -1.53 -5.58 -21.19
N ALA A 39 -0.35 -4.96 -21.06
CA ALA A 39 0.69 -4.99 -22.08
C ALA A 39 1.15 -6.43 -22.36
N TYR A 40 1.46 -7.20 -21.30
CA TYR A 40 1.76 -8.62 -21.43
C TYR A 40 0.60 -9.41 -22.08
N GLY A 41 -0.64 -9.12 -21.70
CA GLY A 41 -1.85 -9.72 -22.28
C GLY A 41 -2.01 -9.42 -23.76
N SER A 42 -1.75 -8.18 -24.20
CA SER A 42 -1.80 -7.82 -25.62
C SER A 42 -0.70 -8.50 -26.44
N LEU A 43 0.51 -8.63 -25.91
CA LEU A 43 1.56 -9.44 -26.54
C LEU A 43 1.16 -10.92 -26.69
N ALA A 44 0.49 -11.49 -25.69
CA ALA A 44 -0.01 -12.86 -25.77
C ALA A 44 -1.11 -12.99 -26.83
N ARG A 45 -2.03 -12.04 -26.91
CA ARG A 45 -3.08 -12.02 -27.95
C ARG A 45 -2.52 -11.80 -29.34
N THR A 46 -1.49 -10.99 -29.51
CA THR A 46 -0.76 -10.85 -30.79
C THR A 46 -0.30 -12.20 -31.31
N ASN A 47 0.31 -13.01 -30.46
CA ASN A 47 0.77 -14.36 -30.80
C ASN A 47 -0.42 -15.29 -31.17
N ILE A 48 -1.49 -15.30 -30.37
CA ILE A 48 -2.70 -16.09 -30.63
C ILE A 48 -3.34 -15.69 -31.96
N ARG A 49 -3.51 -14.39 -32.22
CA ARG A 49 -4.11 -13.89 -33.47
C ARG A 49 -3.23 -14.20 -34.69
N SER A 50 -1.90 -14.14 -34.55
CA SER A 50 -0.97 -14.56 -35.59
C SER A 50 -1.15 -16.05 -35.93
N LEU A 51 -1.30 -16.91 -34.92
CA LEU A 51 -1.57 -18.34 -35.13
C LEU A 51 -2.93 -18.57 -35.80
N GLU A 52 -3.99 -17.92 -35.31
CA GLU A 52 -5.34 -18.03 -35.92
C GLU A 52 -5.34 -17.60 -37.39
N ARG A 53 -4.64 -16.48 -37.71
CA ARG A 53 -4.46 -16.00 -39.07
C ARG A 53 -3.81 -17.05 -39.99
N SER A 54 -2.73 -17.66 -39.52
CA SER A 54 -1.99 -18.67 -40.29
C SER A 54 -2.79 -19.97 -40.45
N LEU A 55 -3.46 -20.44 -39.41
CA LEU A 55 -4.29 -21.65 -39.49
C LEU A 55 -5.47 -21.47 -40.44
N ALA A 56 -6.13 -20.29 -40.42
CA ALA A 56 -7.20 -19.97 -41.37
C ALA A 56 -6.67 -19.98 -42.81
N LEU A 57 -5.55 -19.29 -43.07
CA LEU A 57 -4.94 -19.25 -44.39
C LEU A 57 -4.56 -20.69 -44.87
N ARG A 58 -3.92 -21.46 -44.02
CA ARG A 58 -3.48 -22.84 -44.34
C ARG A 58 -4.67 -23.73 -44.70
N ARG A 59 -5.75 -23.65 -43.91
CA ARG A 59 -6.96 -24.44 -44.18
C ARG A 59 -7.58 -24.05 -45.53
N SER A 60 -7.71 -22.77 -45.81
CA SER A 60 -8.34 -22.28 -47.04
C SER A 60 -7.47 -22.55 -48.26
N VAL A 61 -6.17 -22.44 -48.17
CA VAL A 61 -5.23 -22.79 -49.27
C VAL A 61 -5.26 -24.26 -49.58
N ILE A 62 -5.29 -25.16 -48.59
CA ILE A 62 -5.38 -26.61 -48.80
C ILE A 62 -6.73 -26.95 -49.49
N GLU A 63 -7.82 -26.32 -49.07
CA GLU A 63 -9.14 -26.50 -49.67
C GLU A 63 -9.14 -26.04 -51.14
N GLU A 64 -8.52 -24.92 -51.46
CA GLU A 64 -8.40 -24.36 -52.80
C GLU A 64 -7.56 -25.27 -53.71
N ILE A 65 -6.43 -25.81 -53.22
CA ILE A 65 -5.60 -26.77 -53.97
C ILE A 65 -6.37 -28.06 -54.29
N GLN A 66 -7.25 -28.51 -53.41
CA GLN A 66 -8.07 -29.72 -53.60
C GLN A 66 -9.28 -29.50 -54.54
N SER A 67 -9.86 -28.29 -54.50
CA SER A 67 -11.06 -27.94 -55.26
C SER A 67 -10.96 -26.51 -55.78
N PRO A 68 -10.19 -26.24 -56.83
CA PRO A 68 -9.91 -24.91 -57.34
C PRO A 68 -11.18 -24.12 -57.71
N SER A 69 -11.23 -22.86 -57.28
CA SER A 69 -12.34 -21.92 -57.57
C SER A 69 -11.81 -20.49 -57.48
N SER A 70 -11.80 -19.77 -58.61
CA SER A 70 -11.26 -18.41 -58.66
C SER A 70 -11.97 -17.43 -57.72
N ASP A 71 -13.24 -17.65 -57.40
CA ASP A 71 -14.01 -16.74 -56.52
C ASP A 71 -13.57 -16.90 -55.06
N LYS A 72 -13.06 -18.06 -54.63
CA LYS A 72 -12.63 -18.32 -53.27
C LYS A 72 -11.28 -17.67 -52.95
N ILE A 73 -10.39 -17.49 -53.93
CA ILE A 73 -9.07 -16.87 -53.70
C ILE A 73 -9.19 -15.46 -53.18
N ALA A 74 -10.10 -14.66 -53.72
CA ALA A 74 -10.37 -13.30 -53.24
C ALA A 74 -10.90 -13.28 -51.80
N ASP A 75 -11.78 -14.23 -51.44
CA ASP A 75 -12.30 -14.36 -50.09
C ASP A 75 -11.21 -14.79 -49.06
N ILE A 76 -10.33 -15.73 -49.44
CA ILE A 76 -9.19 -16.15 -48.63
C ILE A 76 -8.27 -14.96 -48.33
N ARG A 77 -7.95 -14.16 -49.38
CA ARG A 77 -7.14 -12.95 -49.23
C ARG A 77 -7.79 -11.96 -48.28
N LYS A 78 -9.07 -11.67 -48.45
CA LYS A 78 -9.83 -10.75 -47.59
C LYS A 78 -9.86 -11.21 -46.12
N GLU A 79 -10.09 -12.49 -45.86
CA GLU A 79 -10.07 -13.04 -44.49
C GLU A 79 -8.67 -12.94 -43.87
N PHE A 80 -7.62 -13.28 -44.63
CA PHE A 80 -6.24 -13.17 -44.19
C PHE A 80 -5.86 -11.73 -43.82
N ASP A 81 -6.25 -10.75 -44.62
CA ASP A 81 -5.99 -9.31 -44.36
C ASP A 81 -6.77 -8.83 -43.15
N ALA A 82 -8.05 -9.21 -43.01
CA ALA A 82 -8.86 -8.86 -41.85
C ALA A 82 -8.23 -9.36 -40.53
N LYS A 83 -7.78 -10.62 -40.50
CA LYS A 83 -7.05 -11.20 -39.36
C LYS A 83 -5.70 -10.52 -39.13
N GLY A 84 -5.04 -10.03 -40.19
CA GLY A 84 -3.83 -9.25 -40.12
C GLY A 84 -4.02 -7.93 -39.35
N ILE A 85 -5.14 -7.25 -39.58
CA ILE A 85 -5.49 -6.03 -38.85
C ILE A 85 -5.68 -6.31 -37.35
N GLU A 86 -6.22 -7.46 -36.98
CA GLU A 86 -6.36 -7.84 -35.57
C GLU A 86 -4.99 -8.06 -34.90
N VAL A 87 -4.05 -8.70 -35.58
CA VAL A 87 -2.67 -8.90 -35.10
C VAL A 87 -2.00 -7.54 -34.85
N GLU A 88 -2.09 -6.65 -35.85
CA GLU A 88 -1.52 -5.29 -35.78
C GLU A 88 -2.11 -4.49 -34.63
N ARG A 89 -3.42 -4.54 -34.44
CA ARG A 89 -4.11 -3.84 -33.35
C ARG A 89 -3.63 -4.29 -31.98
N GLU A 90 -3.48 -5.59 -31.76
CA GLU A 90 -2.98 -6.11 -30.48
C GLU A 90 -1.50 -5.74 -30.24
N ALA A 91 -0.68 -5.76 -31.29
CA ALA A 91 0.72 -5.34 -31.20
C ALA A 91 0.83 -3.85 -30.89
N GLN A 92 0.03 -2.99 -31.54
CA GLN A 92 -0.02 -1.56 -31.26
C GLN A 92 -0.55 -1.26 -29.86
N ALA A 93 -1.53 -2.00 -29.37
CA ALA A 93 -2.03 -1.87 -28.00
C ALA A 93 -0.93 -2.21 -26.98
N ALA A 94 -0.18 -3.30 -27.19
CA ALA A 94 0.95 -3.65 -26.34
C ALA A 94 2.02 -2.55 -26.35
N ARG A 95 2.37 -2.05 -27.56
CA ARG A 95 3.35 -0.98 -27.73
C ARG A 95 2.93 0.31 -27.02
N ALA A 96 1.68 0.75 -27.18
CA ALA A 96 1.18 1.97 -26.55
C ALA A 96 1.25 1.90 -25.02
N LEU A 97 0.92 0.74 -24.43
CA LEU A 97 1.03 0.51 -22.98
C LEU A 97 2.49 0.52 -22.52
N ILE A 98 3.41 -0.09 -23.30
CA ILE A 98 4.84 -0.10 -22.98
C ILE A 98 5.44 1.30 -23.12
N HIS A 99 5.01 2.07 -24.11
CA HIS A 99 5.43 3.46 -24.29
C HIS A 99 5.01 4.34 -23.11
N ASP A 100 3.75 4.24 -22.67
CA ASP A 100 3.24 4.94 -21.47
C ASP A 100 4.03 4.56 -20.21
N LEU A 101 4.39 3.28 -20.06
CA LEU A 101 5.27 2.79 -18.99
C LEU A 101 6.69 3.34 -19.10
N THR A 102 7.21 3.51 -20.32
CA THR A 102 8.55 4.07 -20.55
C THR A 102 8.61 5.52 -20.14
N GLU A 103 7.61 6.33 -20.50
CA GLU A 103 7.52 7.73 -20.08
C GLU A 103 7.40 7.89 -18.55
N LYS A 104 6.61 7.02 -17.90
CA LYS A 104 6.46 6.98 -16.44
C LYS A 104 7.64 6.30 -15.75
N GLY A 105 8.30 5.40 -16.44
CA GLY A 105 9.36 4.53 -15.92
C GLY A 105 10.68 5.24 -15.59
N GLU A 106 10.87 6.49 -15.98
CA GLU A 106 12.01 7.32 -15.51
C GLU A 106 12.03 7.42 -13.97
N THR A 107 10.86 7.34 -13.36
CA THR A 107 10.69 7.33 -11.90
C THR A 107 11.05 5.98 -11.26
N PHE A 108 11.02 4.86 -12.02
CA PHE A 108 11.11 3.49 -11.47
C PHE A 108 12.33 2.68 -11.94
N GLY A 109 13.20 3.23 -12.78
CA GLY A 109 14.47 2.60 -13.16
C GLY A 109 14.40 1.55 -14.28
N ASN A 110 13.21 1.25 -14.84
CA ASN A 110 13.00 0.27 -15.91
C ASN A 110 12.83 0.86 -17.32
N ALA A 111 12.90 2.18 -17.47
CA ALA A 111 12.67 2.90 -18.74
C ALA A 111 13.51 2.32 -19.88
N THR A 112 14.79 2.07 -19.65
CA THR A 112 15.70 1.52 -20.68
C THR A 112 15.29 0.11 -21.13
N ALA A 113 14.85 -0.75 -20.22
CA ALA A 113 14.41 -2.10 -20.53
C ALA A 113 13.09 -2.07 -21.33
N LEU A 114 12.15 -1.23 -20.92
CA LEU A 114 10.86 -1.02 -21.61
C LEU A 114 11.05 -0.42 -23.00
N ALA A 115 11.90 0.59 -23.17
CA ALA A 115 12.23 1.16 -24.49
C ALA A 115 12.87 0.14 -25.45
N ARG A 116 13.68 -0.77 -24.92
CA ARG A 116 14.21 -1.92 -25.73
C ARG A 116 13.11 -2.86 -26.17
N LEU A 117 12.13 -3.15 -25.30
CA LEU A 117 10.98 -3.99 -25.67
C LEU A 117 10.13 -3.32 -26.75
N GLU A 118 9.85 -2.01 -26.63
CA GLU A 118 9.14 -1.23 -27.64
C GLU A 118 9.82 -1.34 -29.00
N THR A 119 11.14 -1.07 -29.06
CA THR A 119 11.93 -1.17 -30.29
C THR A 119 11.90 -2.57 -30.89
N ARG A 120 11.94 -3.62 -30.06
CA ARG A 120 11.89 -5.00 -30.52
C ARG A 120 10.53 -5.39 -31.07
N ILE A 121 9.44 -4.87 -30.49
CA ILE A 121 8.09 -5.06 -31.05
C ILE A 121 8.01 -4.43 -32.42
N ASP A 122 8.44 -3.16 -32.55
CA ASP A 122 8.41 -2.42 -33.81
C ASP A 122 9.22 -3.14 -34.90
N SER A 123 10.44 -3.58 -34.59
CA SER A 123 11.27 -4.30 -35.57
C SER A 123 10.67 -5.66 -35.94
N ALA A 124 10.17 -6.44 -34.98
CA ALA A 124 9.55 -7.73 -35.24
C ALA A 124 8.32 -7.60 -36.16
N MET A 125 7.48 -6.59 -35.91
CA MET A 125 6.28 -6.34 -36.72
C MET A 125 6.64 -5.80 -38.11
N ALA A 126 7.60 -4.87 -38.21
CA ALA A 126 8.02 -4.30 -39.50
C ALA A 126 8.71 -5.33 -40.40
N ASP A 127 9.63 -6.12 -39.87
CA ASP A 127 10.32 -7.18 -40.63
C ASP A 127 9.33 -8.24 -41.11
N THR A 128 8.50 -8.74 -40.19
CA THR A 128 7.48 -9.74 -40.53
C THR A 128 6.50 -9.24 -41.57
N ARG A 129 6.03 -7.98 -41.47
CA ARG A 129 5.12 -7.40 -42.47
C ARG A 129 5.76 -7.37 -43.84
N ARG A 130 7.03 -6.95 -43.97
CA ARG A 130 7.74 -6.86 -45.23
C ARG A 130 7.92 -8.24 -45.88
N GLU A 131 8.42 -9.20 -45.12
CA GLU A 131 8.71 -10.54 -45.62
C GLU A 131 7.44 -11.34 -45.88
N LEU A 132 6.46 -11.24 -44.97
CA LEU A 132 5.18 -11.92 -45.10
C LEU A 132 4.40 -11.44 -46.31
N ASN A 133 4.30 -10.12 -46.53
CA ASN A 133 3.57 -9.56 -47.67
C ASN A 133 4.19 -10.04 -48.98
N ALA A 134 5.53 -10.08 -49.08
CA ALA A 134 6.19 -10.58 -50.28
C ALA A 134 5.88 -12.07 -50.54
N GLU A 135 5.82 -12.89 -49.51
CA GLU A 135 5.54 -14.33 -49.67
C GLU A 135 4.03 -14.60 -49.89
N ILE A 136 3.15 -13.80 -49.30
CA ILE A 136 1.71 -13.87 -49.54
C ILE A 136 1.37 -13.54 -50.99
N GLU A 137 2.00 -12.51 -51.59
CA GLU A 137 1.79 -12.22 -53.01
C GLU A 137 2.25 -13.38 -53.92
N ARG A 138 3.37 -14.07 -53.59
CA ARG A 138 3.80 -15.26 -54.27
C ARG A 138 2.81 -16.42 -54.15
N LEU A 139 2.26 -16.62 -52.95
CA LEU A 139 1.28 -17.64 -52.65
C LEU A 139 0.03 -17.44 -53.49
N PHE A 140 -0.54 -16.22 -53.47
CA PHE A 140 -1.74 -15.95 -54.24
C PHE A 140 -1.48 -16.01 -55.74
N GLY A 141 -0.32 -15.55 -56.22
CA GLY A 141 0.05 -15.72 -57.64
C GLY A 141 0.17 -17.21 -58.07
N ALA A 142 0.66 -18.07 -57.22
CA ALA A 142 0.71 -19.52 -57.46
C ALA A 142 -0.67 -20.17 -57.43
N LEU A 143 -1.59 -19.71 -56.56
CA LEU A 143 -2.97 -20.18 -56.51
C LEU A 143 -3.75 -19.73 -57.79
N ASP A 144 -3.56 -18.48 -58.24
CA ASP A 144 -4.19 -17.96 -59.46
C ASP A 144 -3.77 -18.74 -60.73
N THR A 145 -2.53 -19.23 -60.76
CA THR A 145 -2.03 -20.06 -61.87
C THR A 145 -2.31 -21.53 -61.72
N GLY A 146 -2.88 -21.98 -60.59
CA GLY A 146 -3.17 -23.38 -60.30
C GLY A 146 -1.89 -24.24 -60.03
N ASP A 147 -0.77 -23.61 -59.75
CA ASP A 147 0.49 -24.31 -59.40
C ASP A 147 0.44 -24.80 -57.95
N ALA A 148 -0.05 -26.01 -57.74
CA ALA A 148 -0.19 -26.60 -56.41
C ALA A 148 1.15 -26.77 -55.69
N LYS A 149 2.28 -27.00 -56.40
CA LYS A 149 3.57 -27.16 -55.82
C LYS A 149 4.10 -25.81 -55.33
N ALA A 150 4.05 -24.79 -56.19
CA ALA A 150 4.47 -23.44 -55.81
C ALA A 150 3.63 -22.89 -54.64
N SER A 151 2.33 -23.18 -54.62
CA SER A 151 1.42 -22.82 -53.54
C SER A 151 1.80 -23.50 -52.20
N ALA A 152 2.11 -24.81 -52.24
CA ALA A 152 2.56 -25.54 -51.06
C ALA A 152 3.91 -25.04 -50.52
N ASP A 153 4.87 -24.76 -51.40
CA ASP A 153 6.19 -24.23 -51.05
C ASP A 153 6.09 -22.82 -50.44
N SER A 154 5.22 -21.94 -51.00
CA SER A 154 4.97 -20.60 -50.44
C SER A 154 4.25 -20.67 -49.11
N LEU A 155 3.28 -21.57 -48.95
CA LEU A 155 2.60 -21.78 -47.66
C LEU A 155 3.60 -22.23 -46.57
N GLN A 156 4.54 -23.11 -46.90
CA GLN A 156 5.58 -23.53 -45.97
C GLN A 156 6.46 -22.34 -45.53
N ARG A 157 6.80 -21.43 -46.46
CA ARG A 157 7.57 -20.20 -46.12
C ARG A 157 6.78 -19.24 -45.28
N VAL A 158 5.49 -19.07 -45.53
CA VAL A 158 4.58 -18.28 -44.66
C VAL A 158 4.55 -18.86 -43.25
N ASP A 159 4.45 -20.17 -43.12
CA ASP A 159 4.51 -20.85 -41.80
C ASP A 159 5.86 -20.61 -41.10
N ALA A 160 6.96 -20.63 -41.79
CA ALA A 160 8.30 -20.36 -41.23
C ALA A 160 8.45 -18.92 -40.76
N LEU A 161 7.92 -17.95 -41.52
CA LEU A 161 7.92 -16.53 -41.12
C LEU A 161 7.03 -16.28 -39.89
N ARG A 162 5.87 -16.94 -39.81
CA ARG A 162 5.04 -16.91 -38.61
C ARG A 162 5.77 -17.47 -37.40
N ASP A 163 6.43 -18.62 -37.54
CA ASP A 163 7.19 -19.25 -36.46
C ASP A 163 8.32 -18.37 -35.98
N ASP A 164 8.97 -17.60 -36.89
CA ASP A 164 9.97 -16.63 -36.53
C ASP A 164 9.36 -15.45 -35.72
N LEU A 165 8.25 -14.89 -36.17
CA LEU A 165 7.50 -13.87 -35.42
C LEU A 165 7.12 -14.39 -34.04
N ASN A 166 6.59 -15.61 -33.93
CA ASN A 166 6.20 -16.20 -32.66
C ASN A 166 7.40 -16.32 -31.70
N ARG A 167 8.56 -16.79 -32.17
CA ARG A 167 9.79 -16.82 -31.36
C ARG A 167 10.20 -15.44 -30.85
N LYS A 168 10.14 -14.42 -31.73
CA LYS A 168 10.43 -13.01 -31.35
C LYS A 168 9.46 -12.50 -30.29
N LEU A 169 8.16 -12.72 -30.48
CA LEU A 169 7.11 -12.32 -29.51
C LEU A 169 7.23 -13.07 -28.18
N ASP A 170 7.53 -14.37 -28.21
CA ASP A 170 7.74 -15.15 -26.99
C ASP A 170 8.95 -14.68 -26.19
N SER A 171 10.05 -14.31 -26.87
CA SER A 171 11.21 -13.69 -26.23
C SER A 171 10.86 -12.33 -25.61
N ILE A 172 10.11 -11.47 -26.30
CA ILE A 172 9.63 -10.18 -25.80
C ILE A 172 8.71 -10.39 -24.57
N ARG A 173 7.81 -11.37 -24.64
CA ARG A 173 6.93 -11.72 -23.52
C ARG A 173 7.69 -12.22 -22.29
N ALA A 174 8.74 -13.03 -22.52
CA ALA A 174 9.58 -13.52 -21.41
C ALA A 174 10.29 -12.37 -20.71
N ASP A 175 10.84 -11.42 -21.47
CA ASP A 175 11.49 -10.24 -20.90
C ASP A 175 10.48 -9.33 -20.18
N MET A 176 9.28 -9.12 -20.76
CA MET A 176 8.20 -8.37 -20.11
C MET A 176 7.77 -9.05 -18.80
N LEU A 177 7.65 -10.38 -18.78
CA LEU A 177 7.32 -11.13 -17.57
C LEU A 177 8.41 -10.99 -16.50
N ALA A 178 9.68 -10.95 -16.91
CA ALA A 178 10.78 -10.71 -15.97
C ALA A 178 10.69 -9.32 -15.32
N ILE A 179 10.34 -8.28 -16.11
CA ILE A 179 10.11 -6.93 -15.60
C ILE A 179 8.92 -6.92 -14.63
N VAL A 180 7.79 -7.52 -15.00
CA VAL A 180 6.59 -7.62 -14.13
C VAL A 180 6.92 -8.29 -12.81
N LYS A 181 7.68 -9.39 -12.83
CA LYS A 181 8.10 -10.10 -11.61
C LYS A 181 9.04 -9.26 -10.75
N ALA A 182 9.97 -8.55 -11.37
CA ALA A 182 10.90 -7.68 -10.66
C ALA A 182 10.15 -6.51 -9.97
N GLU A 183 9.22 -5.87 -10.67
CA GLU A 183 8.39 -4.79 -10.11
C GLU A 183 7.49 -5.28 -8.98
N ALA A 184 6.86 -6.43 -9.15
CA ALA A 184 6.04 -7.03 -8.10
C ALA A 184 6.89 -7.36 -6.86
N ALA A 185 8.08 -7.94 -7.02
CA ALA A 185 8.99 -8.26 -5.92
C ALA A 185 9.48 -6.99 -5.20
N MET A 186 9.83 -5.92 -5.93
CA MET A 186 10.21 -4.63 -5.34
C MET A 186 9.06 -4.00 -4.55
N THR A 187 7.83 -4.07 -5.06
CA THR A 187 6.64 -3.57 -4.39
C THR A 187 6.41 -4.30 -3.06
N VAL A 188 6.49 -5.63 -3.05
CA VAL A 188 6.38 -6.45 -1.84
C VAL A 188 7.50 -6.13 -0.84
N HIS A 189 8.74 -5.96 -1.31
CA HIS A 189 9.87 -5.62 -0.44
C HIS A 189 9.68 -4.25 0.23
N LYS A 190 9.30 -3.23 -0.52
CA LYS A 190 8.99 -1.90 0.01
C LYS A 190 7.82 -1.93 1.00
N GLN A 191 6.79 -2.73 0.72
CA GLN A 191 5.67 -2.91 1.64
C GLN A 191 6.12 -3.50 2.98
N HIS A 192 7.00 -4.52 2.98
CA HIS A 192 7.55 -5.10 4.21
C HIS A 192 8.39 -4.09 5.01
N GLN A 193 9.22 -3.31 4.34
CA GLN A 193 9.99 -2.24 4.99
C GLN A 193 9.06 -1.20 5.62
N ALA A 194 7.99 -0.80 4.91
CA ALA A 194 6.98 0.12 5.42
C ALA A 194 6.31 -0.39 6.70
N ILE A 195 5.88 -1.65 6.69
CA ILE A 195 5.25 -2.30 7.84
C ILE A 195 6.22 -2.35 9.04
N LEU A 196 7.48 -2.73 8.82
CA LEU A 196 8.48 -2.80 9.88
C LEU A 196 8.73 -1.43 10.53
N ILE A 197 8.92 -0.39 9.72
CA ILE A 197 9.15 0.98 10.24
C ILE A 197 7.90 1.47 10.98
N ALA A 198 6.70 1.25 10.44
CA ALA A 198 5.45 1.61 11.11
C ALA A 198 5.29 0.88 12.46
N ALA A 199 5.62 -0.42 12.51
CA ALA A 199 5.57 -1.22 13.73
C ALA A 199 6.55 -0.70 14.79
N ILE A 200 7.79 -0.38 14.41
CA ILE A 200 8.81 0.19 15.32
C ILE A 200 8.34 1.54 15.87
N LEU A 201 7.86 2.44 15.00
CA LEU A 201 7.37 3.75 15.41
C LEU A 201 6.17 3.64 16.36
N THR A 202 5.25 2.73 16.07
CA THR A 202 4.08 2.46 16.92
C THR A 202 4.50 1.92 18.28
N ALA A 203 5.45 1.00 18.33
CA ALA A 203 5.98 0.46 19.58
C ALA A 203 6.68 1.54 20.42
N LEU A 204 7.45 2.42 19.78
CA LEU A 204 8.08 3.56 20.46
C LEU A 204 7.03 4.53 21.01
N ALA A 205 6.00 4.88 20.24
CA ALA A 205 4.93 5.76 20.69
C ALA A 205 4.16 5.14 21.87
N ALA A 206 3.85 3.85 21.81
CA ALA A 206 3.19 3.14 22.91
C ALA A 206 4.07 3.10 24.19
N GLY A 207 5.38 2.84 24.04
CA GLY A 207 6.32 2.86 25.15
C GLY A 207 6.40 4.24 25.82
N LEU A 208 6.54 5.29 25.03
CA LEU A 208 6.53 6.68 25.54
C LEU A 208 5.20 7.04 26.21
N GLY A 209 4.07 6.59 25.65
CA GLY A 209 2.75 6.76 26.24
C GLY A 209 2.59 6.10 27.59
N LEU A 210 3.09 4.87 27.75
CA LEU A 210 3.10 4.15 29.03
C LEU A 210 3.96 4.86 30.08
N VAL A 211 5.16 5.31 29.70
CA VAL A 211 6.04 6.10 30.60
C VAL A 211 5.34 7.38 31.03
N PHE A 212 4.73 8.10 30.10
CA PHE A 212 3.96 9.32 30.41
C PHE A 212 2.78 9.06 31.34
N ALA A 213 2.00 8.01 31.10
CA ALA A 213 0.90 7.59 31.95
C ALA A 213 1.36 7.26 33.37
N ALA A 214 2.50 6.57 33.51
CA ALA A 214 3.11 6.26 34.79
C ALA A 214 3.57 7.53 35.54
N LEU A 215 4.18 8.50 34.85
CA LEU A 215 4.60 9.78 35.41
C LEU A 215 3.38 10.61 35.89
N VAL A 216 2.32 10.72 35.10
CA VAL A 216 1.09 11.41 35.49
C VAL A 216 0.41 10.72 36.67
N SER A 217 0.33 9.38 36.64
CA SER A 217 -0.26 8.60 37.72
C SER A 217 0.50 8.76 39.05
N SER A 218 1.83 8.77 39.01
CA SER A 218 2.66 8.93 40.21
C SER A 218 2.71 10.37 40.70
N GLY A 219 2.76 11.36 39.77
CA GLY A 219 2.91 12.77 40.11
C GLY A 219 1.61 13.45 40.53
N MET A 220 0.47 13.02 39.99
CA MET A 220 -0.81 13.69 40.24
C MET A 220 -1.87 12.77 40.85
N ALA A 221 -2.18 11.65 40.23
CA ALA A 221 -3.33 10.82 40.65
C ALA A 221 -3.13 10.21 42.04
N ARG A 222 -1.95 9.69 42.34
CA ARG A 222 -1.62 9.08 43.66
C ARG A 222 -1.65 10.09 44.81
N PRO A 223 -1.00 11.24 44.71
CA PRO A 223 -1.10 12.27 45.79
C PRO A 223 -2.52 12.75 46.03
N VAL A 224 -3.28 13.02 44.98
CA VAL A 224 -4.69 13.46 45.11
C VAL A 224 -5.53 12.38 45.80
N ARG A 225 -5.33 11.11 45.49
CA ARG A 225 -6.03 10.02 46.16
C ARG A 225 -5.66 9.93 47.65
N ARG A 226 -4.39 10.12 48.01
CA ARG A 226 -3.94 10.17 49.40
C ARG A 226 -4.55 11.34 50.15
N LEU A 227 -4.70 12.51 49.55
CA LEU A 227 -5.39 13.66 50.11
C LEU A 227 -6.89 13.34 50.39
N LEU A 228 -7.56 12.66 49.47
CA LEU A 228 -8.94 12.22 49.65
C LEU A 228 -9.07 11.20 50.80
N GLU A 229 -8.15 10.22 50.88
CA GLU A 229 -8.10 9.23 51.95
C GLU A 229 -7.81 9.89 53.29
N GLY A 230 -6.88 10.87 53.34
CA GLY A 230 -6.62 11.68 54.53
C GLY A 230 -7.81 12.56 54.96
N ALA A 231 -8.54 13.16 54.00
CA ALA A 231 -9.74 13.93 54.32
C ALA A 231 -10.84 13.07 54.95
N ARG A 232 -11.02 11.83 54.44
CA ARG A 232 -11.95 10.86 55.04
C ARG A 232 -11.50 10.43 56.44
N ALA A 233 -10.18 10.22 56.66
CA ALA A 233 -9.66 9.91 57.99
C ALA A 233 -9.95 11.04 59.00
N VAL A 234 -9.82 12.28 58.57
CA VAL A 234 -10.18 13.45 59.41
C VAL A 234 -11.67 13.47 59.71
N GLU A 235 -12.54 13.18 58.74
CA GLU A 235 -13.99 13.08 58.92
C GLU A 235 -14.37 12.00 59.95
N GLU A 236 -13.63 10.88 59.97
CA GLU A 236 -13.78 9.80 60.95
C GLU A 236 -13.15 10.09 62.32
N GLY A 237 -12.57 11.30 62.50
CA GLY A 237 -11.96 11.73 63.75
C GLY A 237 -10.49 11.25 63.93
N ARG A 238 -9.89 10.66 62.91
CA ARG A 238 -8.49 10.22 62.96
C ARG A 238 -7.56 11.39 62.58
N LEU A 239 -7.05 12.08 63.58
CA LEU A 239 -6.22 13.25 63.40
C LEU A 239 -4.70 12.96 63.50
N ASP A 240 -4.32 11.71 63.70
CA ASP A 240 -2.89 11.35 63.92
C ASP A 240 -2.06 11.16 62.67
N GLU A 241 -2.69 11.07 61.52
CA GLU A 241 -2.03 10.86 60.25
C GLU A 241 -1.56 12.16 59.60
N THR A 242 -0.29 12.23 59.20
CA THR A 242 0.25 13.31 58.36
C THR A 242 0.58 12.75 56.98
N LEU A 243 0.15 13.46 55.94
CA LEU A 243 0.42 13.04 54.56
C LEU A 243 1.81 13.46 54.11
N PRO A 244 2.58 12.58 53.46
CA PRO A 244 3.91 12.94 52.96
C PRO A 244 3.80 13.92 51.78
N VAL A 245 4.53 15.04 51.88
CA VAL A 245 4.65 16.01 50.77
C VAL A 245 5.66 15.45 49.76
N THR A 246 5.15 14.94 48.64
CA THR A 246 5.96 14.25 47.62
C THR A 246 6.21 15.10 46.38
N SER A 247 5.67 16.30 46.28
CA SER A 247 5.78 17.21 45.13
C SER A 247 6.03 18.65 45.61
N GLN A 248 6.68 19.46 44.78
CA GLN A 248 6.88 20.92 45.02
C GLN A 248 5.95 21.80 44.19
N ASP A 249 4.94 21.20 43.52
CA ASP A 249 3.92 21.86 42.74
C ASP A 249 2.68 22.22 43.58
N GLU A 250 1.57 22.58 42.91
CA GLU A 250 0.31 22.93 43.52
C GLU A 250 -0.23 21.79 44.41
N ILE A 251 0.03 20.53 44.07
CA ILE A 251 -0.37 19.36 44.87
C ILE A 251 0.48 19.28 46.17
N GLY A 252 1.78 19.56 46.09
CA GLY A 252 2.62 19.68 47.26
C GLY A 252 2.19 20.78 48.21
N HIS A 253 1.84 21.96 47.68
CA HIS A 253 1.28 23.07 48.46
C HIS A 253 -0.05 22.71 49.12
N LEU A 254 -0.93 22.01 48.36
CA LEU A 254 -2.22 21.55 48.89
C LEU A 254 -2.02 20.53 50.01
N THR A 255 -1.08 19.57 49.86
CA THR A 255 -0.73 18.59 50.90
C THR A 255 -0.20 19.28 52.17
N THR A 256 0.64 20.30 52.01
CA THR A 256 1.15 21.10 53.12
C THR A 256 0.06 21.88 53.88
N ALA A 257 -0.85 22.48 53.12
CA ALA A 257 -2.01 23.20 53.71
C ALA A 257 -2.96 22.23 54.45
N PHE A 258 -3.20 21.05 53.87
CA PHE A 258 -3.98 19.98 54.51
C PHE A 258 -3.32 19.54 55.83
N ASN A 259 -2.03 19.23 55.85
CA ASN A 259 -1.34 18.84 57.08
C ASN A 259 -1.39 19.93 58.15
N ARG A 260 -1.31 21.22 57.78
CA ARG A 260 -1.43 22.33 58.68
C ARG A 260 -2.85 22.43 59.28
N MET A 261 -3.88 22.20 58.49
CA MET A 261 -5.26 22.11 58.93
C MET A 261 -5.47 20.99 59.97
N VAL A 262 -4.96 19.79 59.67
CA VAL A 262 -5.04 18.63 60.58
C VAL A 262 -4.36 18.92 61.90
N GLU A 263 -3.20 19.55 61.90
CA GLU A 263 -2.48 19.94 63.13
C GLU A 263 -3.26 20.97 63.97
N GLN A 264 -3.95 21.91 63.33
CA GLN A 264 -4.82 22.87 64.04
C GLN A 264 -6.04 22.16 64.65
N LEU A 265 -6.64 21.18 63.94
CA LEU A 265 -7.75 20.39 64.49
C LEU A 265 -7.27 19.52 65.70
N ARG A 266 -6.11 18.88 65.58
CA ARG A 266 -5.47 18.11 66.65
C ARG A 266 -5.22 18.98 67.88
N HIS A 267 -4.73 20.21 67.71
CA HIS A 267 -4.48 21.15 68.78
C HIS A 267 -5.78 21.58 69.48
N ARG A 268 -6.84 21.82 68.71
CA ARG A 268 -8.16 22.12 69.27
C ARG A 268 -8.74 20.93 70.08
N GLU A 269 -8.61 19.73 69.59
CA GLU A 269 -9.12 18.56 70.32
C GLU A 269 -8.33 18.30 71.61
N ARG A 270 -7.01 18.45 71.62
CA ARG A 270 -6.22 18.38 72.86
C ARG A 270 -6.59 19.44 73.86
N MET A 271 -6.84 20.67 73.41
CA MET A 271 -7.35 21.73 74.29
C MET A 271 -8.72 21.35 74.89
N ARG A 272 -9.63 20.84 74.05
CA ARG A 272 -10.96 20.39 74.47
C ARG A 272 -10.87 19.26 75.50
N GLU A 273 -10.04 18.26 75.29
CA GLU A 273 -9.78 17.16 76.21
C GLU A 273 -9.19 17.67 77.53
N THR A 274 -8.25 18.61 77.45
CA THR A 274 -7.59 19.19 78.62
C THR A 274 -8.57 20.02 79.44
N PHE A 275 -9.36 20.90 78.78
CA PHE A 275 -10.41 21.67 79.48
C PHE A 275 -11.49 20.77 80.01
N GLY A 276 -11.91 19.67 79.34
CA GLY A 276 -12.91 18.71 79.84
C GLY A 276 -12.47 17.93 81.09
N LYS A 277 -11.15 17.86 81.38
CA LYS A 277 -10.63 17.29 82.61
C LYS A 277 -10.70 18.19 83.82
N TYR A 278 -10.70 19.52 83.63
CA TYR A 278 -10.61 20.53 84.69
C TYR A 278 -11.89 21.35 84.87
N VAL A 279 -12.84 21.26 83.92
CA VAL A 279 -14.10 22.01 83.94
C VAL A 279 -15.24 21.03 83.83
N ASP A 280 -16.29 21.22 84.66
CA ASP A 280 -17.52 20.38 84.62
C ASP A 280 -18.10 20.40 83.18
N PRO A 281 -18.38 19.23 82.60
CA PRO A 281 -18.86 19.09 81.24
C PRO A 281 -20.08 19.98 80.92
N ARG A 282 -20.94 20.22 81.90
CA ARG A 282 -22.12 21.08 81.76
C ARG A 282 -21.84 22.59 81.55
N ILE A 283 -20.70 23.07 82.08
CA ILE A 283 -20.24 24.45 81.87
C ILE A 283 -19.59 24.59 80.46
N VAL A 284 -18.91 23.55 79.94
CA VAL A 284 -18.30 23.57 78.64
C VAL A 284 -19.40 23.56 77.55
N GLU A 285 -20.44 22.73 77.68
CA GLU A 285 -21.56 22.70 76.73
C GLU A 285 -22.30 24.03 76.68
N GLY A 286 -22.52 24.62 77.84
CA GLY A 286 -23.22 25.96 77.95
C GLY A 286 -22.41 27.11 77.31
N LEU A 287 -21.05 27.04 77.31
CA LEU A 287 -20.19 28.04 76.68
C LEU A 287 -20.03 27.88 75.15
N ILE A 288 -20.19 26.66 74.65
CA ILE A 288 -20.12 26.36 73.20
C ILE A 288 -21.44 26.69 72.52
N ASP A 289 -22.56 26.42 73.16
CA ASP A 289 -23.92 26.66 72.59
C ASP A 289 -24.43 28.11 72.73
N GLN A 290 -23.79 28.91 73.53
CA GLN A 290 -24.10 30.36 73.65
C GLN A 290 -22.84 31.21 73.48
N PRO A 291 -22.47 31.63 72.26
CA PRO A 291 -21.41 32.61 72.08
C PRO A 291 -21.95 33.94 72.69
N MET A 292 -21.33 34.31 73.80
CA MET A 292 -21.62 35.67 74.38
C MET A 292 -21.32 36.74 73.34
N LEU A 293 -22.30 37.53 73.03
CA LEU A 293 -22.20 38.77 72.29
C LEU A 293 -21.27 39.78 73.00
#